data_a0d3c7ae4a3691a3c139d1cff283971f
#
_entry.id   a0d3c7ae4a3691a3c139d1cff283971f
#
_cell.length_a   1.000
_cell.length_b   1.000
_cell.length_c   1.000
_cell.angle_alpha   90.00
_cell.angle_beta   90.00
_cell.angle_gamma   90.00
#
_symmetry.space_group_name_H-M   'P 1'
#
loop_
_entity.id
_entity.type
_entity.pdbx_description
1 polymer ?
#
loop_
_entity_poly.entity_id
_entity_poly.type
_entity_poly.pdbx_seq_one_letter_code
_entity_poly.pdbx_strand_id
1 'polypeptide(L)'
;MLQKSKCRSHLSAFRINSRLRNAASFVLGAGLLIWLSVSSGIGSILSDLSRVGPGLLVILILEFVIDAFSTLGWWFTLPVAERAGNYRRLFWVRCAGSALNESTPAASVGGEPAKIVLLRGRISTSAATASLLAEKVSFCFSTAIFIVVGMSAVWSRLSLPRAISLPLLLGFTLMLVGITLFAVLQLRGIGAGTIRVLRRLRIPDRWLVMIESLSYDVDAHLRDFYRARTGDLIRSVGAHLCGFSCGAFQILLLTGWLGLGFDLRAALGIEAFSMLISFVSFAIPASLGVQEGGKVLIFWALGLPRAAAMAVGITFRLTSLIKIAVGLIVFVLLQHRALDLPKPAEG
;
A
#
# COMPACT_ATOMS: atom_id res chain seq x y z
N MET A 1 -30.22 3.88 -34.11
CA MET A 1 -29.21 2.80 -34.13
C MET A 1 -27.77 3.26 -34.22
N LEU A 2 -27.47 4.40 -34.81
CA LEU A 2 -26.08 4.94 -35.02
C LEU A 2 -25.38 5.47 -33.78
N GLN A 3 -26.08 5.82 -32.70
CA GLN A 3 -25.51 6.38 -31.48
C GLN A 3 -24.92 5.32 -30.52
N LYS A 4 -25.41 4.04 -30.60
CA LYS A 4 -24.87 2.92 -29.81
C LYS A 4 -23.54 2.38 -30.35
N SER A 5 -23.22 2.59 -31.64
CA SER A 5 -21.94 2.12 -32.24
C SER A 5 -20.76 3.02 -31.88
N LYS A 6 -20.96 4.35 -31.81
CA LYS A 6 -19.90 5.27 -31.41
C LYS A 6 -19.46 5.13 -29.95
N CYS A 7 -20.40 4.80 -29.04
CA CYS A 7 -20.07 4.59 -27.62
C CYS A 7 -19.27 3.29 -27.40
N ARG A 8 -19.51 2.24 -28.20
CA ARG A 8 -18.72 0.99 -28.15
C ARG A 8 -17.30 1.15 -28.68
N SER A 9 -17.08 1.97 -29.71
CA SER A 9 -15.74 2.19 -30.27
C SER A 9 -14.82 3.00 -29.34
N HIS A 10 -15.35 3.98 -28.60
CA HIS A 10 -14.58 4.72 -27.59
C HIS A 10 -14.20 3.88 -26.38
N LEU A 11 -15.08 2.98 -25.94
CA LEU A 11 -14.78 2.06 -24.82
C LEU A 11 -13.76 0.98 -25.21
N SER A 12 -13.76 0.52 -26.47
CA SER A 12 -12.76 -0.43 -26.95
C SER A 12 -11.39 0.20 -27.14
N ALA A 13 -11.31 1.41 -27.66
CA ALA A 13 -10.04 2.17 -27.80
C ALA A 13 -9.41 2.49 -26.43
N PHE A 14 -10.21 2.83 -25.42
CA PHE A 14 -9.73 3.05 -24.06
C PHE A 14 -9.21 1.77 -23.39
N ARG A 15 -9.87 0.62 -23.63
CA ARG A 15 -9.41 -0.70 -23.13
C ARG A 15 -8.11 -1.17 -23.81
N ILE A 16 -7.98 -0.97 -25.11
CA ILE A 16 -6.77 -1.35 -25.86
C ILE A 16 -5.58 -0.53 -25.37
N ASN A 17 -5.76 0.78 -25.17
CA ASN A 17 -4.70 1.67 -24.71
C ASN A 17 -4.25 1.36 -23.27
N SER A 18 -5.16 0.97 -22.37
CA SER A 18 -4.83 0.57 -21.00
C SER A 18 -4.06 -0.76 -20.94
N ARG A 19 -4.43 -1.75 -21.76
CA ARG A 19 -3.70 -3.03 -21.86
C ARG A 19 -2.30 -2.83 -22.42
N LEU A 20 -2.17 -2.03 -23.47
CA LEU A 20 -0.86 -1.72 -24.07
C LEU A 20 0.06 -0.98 -23.11
N ARG A 21 -0.45 0.01 -22.38
CA ARG A 21 0.29 0.73 -21.33
C ARG A 21 0.74 -0.20 -20.22
N ASN A 22 -0.13 -1.07 -19.73
CA ASN A 22 0.19 -2.02 -18.67
C ASN A 22 1.22 -3.07 -19.14
N ALA A 23 1.09 -3.57 -20.38
CA ALA A 23 2.08 -4.46 -20.98
C ALA A 23 3.43 -3.76 -21.14
N ALA A 24 3.47 -2.53 -21.63
CA ALA A 24 4.70 -1.75 -21.77
C ALA A 24 5.36 -1.51 -20.40
N SER A 25 4.60 -1.13 -19.37
CA SER A 25 5.13 -0.94 -18.01
C SER A 25 5.68 -2.24 -17.42
N PHE A 26 5.01 -3.38 -17.68
CA PHE A 26 5.50 -4.69 -17.24
C PHE A 26 6.81 -5.07 -17.96
N VAL A 27 6.88 -4.90 -19.28
CA VAL A 27 8.09 -5.19 -20.06
C VAL A 27 9.26 -4.31 -19.63
N LEU A 28 9.02 -3.00 -19.43
CA LEU A 28 10.04 -2.09 -18.92
C LEU A 28 10.52 -2.46 -17.52
N GLY A 29 9.60 -2.80 -16.62
CA GLY A 29 9.93 -3.22 -15.26
C GLY A 29 10.70 -4.54 -15.22
N ALA A 30 10.27 -5.53 -15.99
CA ALA A 30 10.97 -6.81 -16.12
C ALA A 30 12.35 -6.63 -16.76
N GLY A 31 12.45 -5.82 -17.81
CA GLY A 31 13.72 -5.47 -18.45
C GLY A 31 14.70 -4.79 -17.48
N LEU A 32 14.21 -3.84 -16.68
CA LEU A 32 15.03 -3.19 -15.65
C LEU A 32 15.50 -4.18 -14.58
N LEU A 33 14.61 -5.08 -14.13
CA LEU A 33 14.98 -6.12 -13.16
C LEU A 33 16.06 -7.05 -13.69
N ILE A 34 15.93 -7.53 -14.94
CA ILE A 34 16.91 -8.39 -15.60
C ILE A 34 18.24 -7.64 -15.74
N TRP A 35 18.22 -6.41 -16.23
CA TRP A 35 19.42 -5.59 -16.39
C TRP A 35 20.14 -5.36 -15.06
N LEU A 36 19.41 -5.01 -14.01
CA LEU A 36 19.97 -4.83 -12.67
C LEU A 36 20.57 -6.14 -12.12
N SER A 37 19.91 -7.28 -12.32
CA SER A 37 20.40 -8.58 -11.89
C SER A 37 21.72 -8.97 -12.59
N VAL A 38 21.77 -8.78 -13.90
CA VAL A 38 22.97 -9.07 -14.68
C VAL A 38 24.12 -8.12 -14.32
N SER A 39 23.83 -6.81 -14.22
CA SER A 39 24.83 -5.79 -13.89
C SER A 39 25.37 -5.89 -12.46
N SER A 40 24.60 -6.47 -11.54
CA SER A 40 25.01 -6.69 -10.14
C SER A 40 25.77 -8.01 -9.94
N GLY A 41 25.82 -8.88 -10.94
CA GLY A 41 26.50 -10.19 -10.89
C GLY A 41 25.61 -11.29 -10.32
N ILE A 42 25.03 -12.12 -11.19
CA ILE A 42 24.07 -13.17 -10.80
C ILE A 42 24.68 -14.14 -9.77
N GLY A 43 25.97 -14.52 -9.94
CA GLY A 43 26.65 -15.39 -8.99
C GLY A 43 26.74 -14.82 -7.59
N SER A 44 27.04 -13.51 -7.46
CA SER A 44 27.08 -12.81 -6.18
C SER A 44 25.68 -12.75 -5.53
N ILE A 45 24.64 -12.47 -6.32
CA ILE A 45 23.26 -12.45 -5.84
C ILE A 45 22.84 -13.83 -5.30
N LEU A 46 23.15 -14.91 -6.01
CA LEU A 46 22.83 -16.27 -5.57
C LEU A 46 23.60 -16.66 -4.31
N SER A 47 24.86 -16.29 -4.20
CA SER A 47 25.67 -16.48 -3.01
C SER A 47 25.07 -15.72 -1.81
N ASP A 48 24.71 -14.45 -2.00
CA ASP A 48 24.09 -13.64 -0.95
C ASP A 48 22.72 -14.18 -0.53
N LEU A 49 21.90 -14.63 -1.51
CA LEU A 49 20.60 -15.25 -1.23
C LEU A 49 20.76 -16.57 -0.46
N SER A 50 21.79 -17.36 -0.74
CA SER A 50 22.10 -18.59 0.02
C SER A 50 22.50 -18.29 1.48
N ARG A 51 23.13 -17.14 1.74
CA ARG A 51 23.45 -16.68 3.13
C ARG A 51 22.20 -16.32 3.91
N VAL A 52 21.18 -15.74 3.25
CA VAL A 52 19.87 -15.50 3.88
C VAL A 52 19.23 -16.83 4.30
N GLY A 53 19.26 -17.83 3.44
CA GLY A 53 18.85 -19.21 3.72
C GLY A 53 17.54 -19.31 4.55
N PRO A 54 17.60 -19.98 5.73
CA PRO A 54 16.44 -20.11 6.64
C PRO A 54 15.91 -18.75 7.16
N GLY A 55 16.70 -17.69 7.12
CA GLY A 55 16.28 -16.34 7.48
C GLY A 55 15.10 -15.83 6.63
N LEU A 56 14.87 -16.39 5.43
CA LEU A 56 13.69 -16.09 4.63
C LEU A 56 12.39 -16.33 5.40
N LEU A 57 12.33 -17.39 6.22
CA LEU A 57 11.16 -17.68 7.07
C LEU A 57 10.97 -16.59 8.14
N VAL A 58 12.06 -16.10 8.73
CA VAL A 58 12.01 -15.02 9.72
C VAL A 58 11.49 -13.74 9.06
N ILE A 59 11.97 -13.40 7.88
CA ILE A 59 11.48 -12.23 7.12
C ILE A 59 9.99 -12.39 6.79
N LEU A 60 9.57 -13.58 6.36
CA LEU A 60 8.15 -13.85 6.08
C LEU A 60 7.27 -13.71 7.33
N ILE A 61 7.72 -14.19 8.49
CA ILE A 61 6.99 -14.02 9.77
C ILE A 61 6.88 -12.53 10.10
N LEU A 62 7.97 -11.77 9.98
CA LEU A 62 7.98 -10.33 10.22
C LEU A 62 7.05 -9.57 9.27
N GLU A 63 6.89 -10.02 8.02
CA GLU A 63 5.89 -9.48 7.09
C GLU A 63 4.45 -9.60 7.63
N PHE A 64 4.10 -10.74 8.22
CA PHE A 64 2.78 -10.90 8.87
C PHE A 64 2.67 -10.08 10.16
N VAL A 65 3.76 -9.84 10.88
CA VAL A 65 3.79 -8.94 12.03
C VAL A 65 3.53 -7.49 11.57
N ILE A 66 4.14 -7.05 10.46
CA ILE A 66 3.87 -5.74 9.84
C ILE A 66 2.38 -5.62 9.45
N ASP A 67 1.81 -6.67 8.85
CA ASP A 67 0.38 -6.70 8.52
C ASP A 67 -0.50 -6.65 9.78
N ALA A 68 -0.08 -7.29 10.88
CA ALA A 68 -0.79 -7.21 12.16
C ALA A 68 -0.78 -5.79 12.74
N PHE A 69 0.37 -5.11 12.77
CA PHE A 69 0.44 -3.71 13.19
C PHE A 69 -0.37 -2.78 12.28
N SER A 70 -0.30 -2.97 10.98
CA SER A 70 -1.09 -2.21 10.01
C SER A 70 -2.59 -2.47 10.18
N THR A 71 -2.99 -3.71 10.52
CA THR A 71 -4.37 -4.05 10.87
C THR A 71 -4.80 -3.40 12.17
N LEU A 72 -3.90 -3.31 13.16
CA LEU A 72 -4.16 -2.61 14.41
C LEU A 72 -4.38 -1.12 14.15
N GLY A 73 -3.59 -0.50 13.28
CA GLY A 73 -3.80 0.86 12.80
C GLY A 73 -5.20 1.05 12.19
N TRP A 74 -5.62 0.15 11.32
CA TRP A 74 -6.96 0.16 10.76
C TRP A 74 -8.05 -0.08 11.81
N TRP A 75 -7.86 -1.01 12.74
CA TRP A 75 -8.81 -1.30 13.82
C TRP A 75 -9.11 -0.09 14.69
N PHE A 76 -8.10 0.78 14.98
CA PHE A 76 -8.32 2.03 15.72
C PHE A 76 -9.16 3.05 14.94
N THR A 77 -9.25 2.98 13.63
CA THR A 77 -10.09 3.89 12.83
C THR A 77 -11.57 3.48 12.79
N LEU A 78 -11.90 2.23 13.13
CA LEU A 78 -13.29 1.78 13.24
C LEU A 78 -14.01 2.49 14.39
N PRO A 79 -15.34 2.70 14.29
CA PRO A 79 -16.18 3.09 15.44
C PRO A 79 -16.02 2.09 16.59
N VAL A 80 -16.00 2.60 17.83
CA VAL A 80 -15.74 1.78 19.02
C VAL A 80 -16.74 0.62 19.15
N ALA A 81 -18.01 0.86 18.82
CA ALA A 81 -19.06 -0.16 18.84
C ALA A 81 -18.81 -1.34 17.88
N GLU A 82 -18.07 -1.11 16.78
CA GLU A 82 -17.81 -2.13 15.75
C GLU A 82 -16.42 -2.79 15.88
N ARG A 83 -15.67 -2.48 16.95
CA ARG A 83 -14.31 -3.04 17.17
C ARG A 83 -14.32 -4.43 17.79
N ALA A 84 -15.26 -4.69 18.70
CA ALA A 84 -15.25 -5.93 19.49
C ALA A 84 -15.31 -7.17 18.59
N GLY A 85 -14.36 -8.10 18.79
CA GLY A 85 -14.29 -9.36 18.06
C GLY A 85 -13.90 -9.27 16.58
N ASN A 86 -13.69 -8.07 16.01
CA ASN A 86 -13.48 -7.89 14.58
C ASN A 86 -12.00 -7.85 14.16
N TYR A 87 -11.03 -7.73 15.09
CA TYR A 87 -9.60 -7.62 14.73
C TYR A 87 -9.10 -8.77 13.85
N ARG A 88 -9.39 -10.03 14.25
CA ARG A 88 -8.97 -11.23 13.50
C ARG A 88 -9.58 -11.27 12.09
N ARG A 89 -10.83 -10.81 11.96
CA ARG A 89 -11.49 -10.69 10.65
C ARG A 89 -10.83 -9.63 9.79
N LEU A 90 -10.55 -8.44 10.36
CA LEU A 90 -9.86 -7.35 9.68
C LEU A 90 -8.47 -7.77 9.17
N PHE A 91 -7.71 -8.52 9.98
CA PHE A 91 -6.41 -9.02 9.58
C PHE A 91 -6.48 -9.86 8.30
N TRP A 92 -7.37 -10.85 8.25
CA TRP A 92 -7.51 -11.68 7.06
C TRP A 92 -8.12 -10.94 5.87
N VAL A 93 -9.05 -10.02 6.11
CA VAL A 93 -9.62 -9.14 5.07
C VAL A 93 -8.54 -8.20 4.52
N ARG A 94 -7.63 -7.69 5.37
CA ARG A 94 -6.49 -6.90 4.94
C ARG A 94 -5.55 -7.73 4.05
N CYS A 95 -5.15 -8.92 4.47
CA CYS A 95 -4.30 -9.82 3.67
C CYS A 95 -4.93 -10.11 2.30
N ALA A 96 -6.23 -10.43 2.26
CA ALA A 96 -6.97 -10.66 1.02
C ALA A 96 -7.00 -9.43 0.11
N GLY A 97 -7.31 -8.26 0.66
CA GLY A 97 -7.35 -7.00 -0.08
C GLY A 97 -5.98 -6.57 -0.60
N SER A 98 -4.91 -6.74 0.20
CA SER A 98 -3.54 -6.45 -0.23
C SER A 98 -3.11 -7.37 -1.38
N ALA A 99 -3.42 -8.67 -1.30
CA ALA A 99 -3.13 -9.61 -2.37
C ALA A 99 -3.83 -9.23 -3.69
N LEU A 100 -5.09 -8.79 -3.63
CA LEU A 100 -5.81 -8.28 -4.80
C LEU A 100 -5.17 -7.00 -5.36
N ASN A 101 -4.75 -6.07 -4.51
CA ASN A 101 -4.08 -4.85 -4.94
C ASN A 101 -2.77 -5.15 -5.67
N GLU A 102 -1.96 -6.09 -5.16
CA GLU A 102 -0.67 -6.48 -5.75
C GLU A 102 -0.83 -7.35 -7.02
N SER A 103 -1.93 -8.12 -7.11
CA SER A 103 -2.19 -9.00 -8.26
C SER A 103 -2.87 -8.29 -9.44
N THR A 104 -3.50 -7.12 -9.20
CA THR A 104 -4.23 -6.40 -10.25
C THR A 104 -3.40 -5.26 -10.84
N PRO A 105 -3.35 -5.13 -12.20
CA PRO A 105 -2.60 -4.05 -12.85
C PRO A 105 -3.21 -2.65 -12.65
N ALA A 106 -4.35 -2.55 -11.98
CA ALA A 106 -5.13 -1.32 -11.86
C ALA A 106 -4.76 -0.49 -10.63
N ALA A 107 -3.51 -0.06 -10.50
CA ALA A 107 -3.05 0.94 -9.52
C ALA A 107 -3.61 0.74 -8.10
N SER A 108 -3.60 -0.50 -7.57
CA SER A 108 -4.05 -0.84 -6.21
C SER A 108 -5.53 -0.50 -5.89
N VAL A 109 -6.41 -0.39 -6.90
CA VAL A 109 -7.81 0.02 -6.71
C VAL A 109 -8.75 -1.16 -6.39
N GLY A 110 -8.37 -2.39 -6.77
CA GLY A 110 -9.27 -3.54 -6.63
C GLY A 110 -9.47 -4.05 -5.20
N GLY A 111 -8.47 -3.95 -4.35
CA GLY A 111 -8.51 -4.50 -3.00
C GLY A 111 -9.34 -3.69 -2.00
N GLU A 112 -9.44 -2.36 -2.14
CA GLU A 112 -10.19 -1.54 -1.19
C GLU A 112 -11.71 -1.82 -1.23
N PRO A 113 -12.37 -1.85 -2.41
CA PRO A 113 -13.76 -2.29 -2.49
C PRO A 113 -13.97 -3.73 -2.02
N ALA A 114 -13.02 -4.63 -2.31
CA ALA A 114 -13.09 -6.01 -1.84
C ALA A 114 -13.08 -6.12 -0.31
N LYS A 115 -12.28 -5.31 0.40
CA LYS A 115 -12.29 -5.25 1.87
C LYS A 115 -13.67 -4.88 2.41
N ILE A 116 -14.34 -3.89 1.82
CA ILE A 116 -15.70 -3.48 2.22
C ILE A 116 -16.68 -4.63 2.02
N VAL A 117 -16.63 -5.29 0.86
CA VAL A 117 -17.52 -6.42 0.56
C VAL A 117 -17.31 -7.58 1.53
N LEU A 118 -16.06 -7.92 1.85
CA LEU A 118 -15.71 -9.02 2.76
C LEU A 118 -16.08 -8.74 4.23
N LEU A 119 -16.34 -7.48 4.60
CA LEU A 119 -16.80 -7.07 5.93
C LEU A 119 -18.33 -7.01 6.07
N ARG A 120 -19.07 -7.12 4.97
CA ARG A 120 -20.54 -7.09 5.01
C ARG A 120 -21.12 -8.09 6.03
N GLY A 121 -22.20 -7.68 6.70
CA GLY A 121 -22.84 -8.47 7.74
C GLY A 121 -22.12 -8.49 9.10
N ARG A 122 -20.94 -7.85 9.20
CA ARG A 122 -20.21 -7.70 10.46
C ARG A 122 -19.93 -6.26 10.84
N ILE A 123 -19.67 -5.43 9.85
CA ILE A 123 -19.40 -4.00 9.99
C ILE A 123 -20.29 -3.29 8.98
N SER A 124 -20.88 -2.18 9.39
CA SER A 124 -21.71 -1.37 8.48
C SER A 124 -20.87 -0.84 7.31
N THR A 125 -21.47 -0.74 6.13
CA THR A 125 -20.75 -0.32 4.92
C THR A 125 -20.19 1.10 5.07
N SER A 126 -20.92 1.99 5.76
CA SER A 126 -20.48 3.36 6.03
C SER A 126 -19.28 3.38 6.98
N ALA A 127 -19.32 2.63 8.08
CA ALA A 127 -18.20 2.53 9.02
C ALA A 127 -16.97 1.86 8.38
N ALA A 128 -17.14 0.78 7.60
CA ALA A 128 -16.05 0.15 6.87
C ALA A 128 -15.39 1.12 5.88
N THR A 129 -16.20 1.87 5.12
CA THR A 129 -15.70 2.86 4.15
C THR A 129 -14.98 4.01 4.85
N ALA A 130 -15.60 4.60 5.88
CA ALA A 130 -14.99 5.68 6.64
C ALA A 130 -13.69 5.25 7.31
N SER A 131 -13.65 4.05 7.90
CA SER A 131 -12.46 3.53 8.55
C SER A 131 -11.30 3.30 7.57
N LEU A 132 -11.56 2.82 6.36
CA LEU A 132 -10.54 2.67 5.32
C LEU A 132 -10.00 4.04 4.87
N LEU A 133 -10.86 5.04 4.70
CA LEU A 133 -10.44 6.40 4.35
C LEU A 133 -9.57 7.03 5.45
N ALA A 134 -9.98 6.90 6.71
CA ALA A 134 -9.23 7.39 7.86
C ALA A 134 -7.89 6.64 8.04
N GLU A 135 -7.89 5.31 7.80
CA GLU A 135 -6.67 4.49 7.82
C GLU A 135 -5.66 4.96 6.79
N LYS A 136 -6.11 5.30 5.57
CA LYS A 136 -5.20 5.82 4.53
C LYS A 136 -4.51 7.12 4.95
N VAL A 137 -5.22 8.03 5.59
CA VAL A 137 -4.61 9.27 6.12
C VAL A 137 -3.60 8.94 7.22
N SER A 138 -3.99 8.09 8.20
CA SER A 138 -3.09 7.67 9.28
C SER A 138 -1.83 6.99 8.74
N PHE A 139 -1.98 6.07 7.78
CA PHE A 139 -0.89 5.37 7.10
C PHE A 139 0.05 6.34 6.38
N CYS A 140 -0.48 7.22 5.54
CA CYS A 140 0.31 8.19 4.80
C CYS A 140 1.04 9.17 5.73
N PHE A 141 0.38 9.60 6.83
CA PHE A 141 1.00 10.47 7.83
C PHE A 141 2.15 9.77 8.55
N SER A 142 1.94 8.51 8.93
CA SER A 142 3.00 7.66 9.53
C SER A 142 4.16 7.46 8.56
N THR A 143 3.88 7.23 7.27
CA THR A 143 4.89 7.10 6.22
C THR A 143 5.72 8.38 6.12
N ALA A 144 5.10 9.56 6.13
CA ALA A 144 5.81 10.84 6.08
C ALA A 144 6.74 11.02 7.29
N ILE A 145 6.25 10.73 8.50
CA ILE A 145 7.05 10.78 9.73
C ILE A 145 8.24 9.82 9.63
N PHE A 146 7.98 8.58 9.21
CA PHE A 146 9.03 7.56 9.12
C PHE A 146 10.09 7.91 8.07
N ILE A 147 9.70 8.47 6.92
CA ILE A 147 10.63 8.96 5.90
C ILE A 147 11.51 10.08 6.48
N VAL A 148 10.94 11.06 7.18
CA VAL A 148 11.73 12.13 7.80
C VAL A 148 12.73 11.56 8.80
N VAL A 149 12.29 10.69 9.71
CA VAL A 149 13.15 10.07 10.74
C VAL A 149 14.26 9.22 10.10
N GLY A 150 13.92 8.32 9.19
CA GLY A 150 14.88 7.41 8.56
C GLY A 150 15.88 8.13 7.65
N MET A 151 15.42 9.12 6.87
CA MET A 151 16.31 9.90 6.01
C MET A 151 17.24 10.80 6.87
N SER A 152 16.74 11.38 7.96
CA SER A 152 17.60 12.16 8.87
C SER A 152 18.68 11.30 9.53
N ALA A 153 18.38 10.03 9.85
CA ALA A 153 19.34 9.10 10.46
C ALA A 153 20.56 8.80 9.56
N VAL A 154 20.40 8.91 8.24
CA VAL A 154 21.48 8.65 7.26
C VAL A 154 21.97 9.90 6.52
N TRP A 155 21.38 11.06 6.79
CA TRP A 155 21.63 12.30 6.03
C TRP A 155 23.12 12.61 5.85
N SER A 156 23.92 12.52 6.92
CA SER A 156 25.36 12.78 6.90
C SER A 156 26.20 11.76 6.11
N ARG A 157 25.61 10.61 5.77
CA ARG A 157 26.27 9.51 5.04
C ARG A 157 25.83 9.42 3.59
N LEU A 158 24.76 10.15 3.21
CA LEU A 158 24.20 10.07 1.86
C LEU A 158 25.04 10.87 0.87
N SER A 159 25.52 10.21 -0.17
CA SER A 159 26.21 10.82 -1.31
C SER A 159 25.32 10.75 -2.56
N LEU A 160 24.19 11.47 -2.54
CA LEU A 160 23.28 11.54 -3.69
C LEU A 160 23.58 12.76 -4.57
N PRO A 161 23.78 12.57 -5.89
CA PRO A 161 23.86 13.68 -6.83
C PRO A 161 22.58 14.53 -6.81
N ARG A 162 22.71 15.85 -7.06
CA ARG A 162 21.57 16.78 -7.12
C ARG A 162 20.50 16.35 -8.13
N ALA A 163 20.90 15.72 -9.23
CA ALA A 163 19.99 15.17 -10.25
C ALA A 163 19.04 14.10 -9.70
N ILE A 164 19.39 13.44 -8.59
CA ILE A 164 18.57 12.41 -7.93
C ILE A 164 17.86 12.99 -6.71
N SER A 165 18.57 13.77 -5.87
CA SER A 165 18.01 14.31 -4.63
C SER A 165 16.88 15.31 -4.88
N LEU A 166 16.95 16.13 -5.93
CA LEU A 166 15.91 17.12 -6.25
C LEU A 166 14.56 16.49 -6.66
N PRO A 167 14.48 15.51 -7.58
CA PRO A 167 13.24 14.79 -7.86
C PRO A 167 12.66 14.05 -6.66
N LEU A 168 13.50 13.47 -5.80
CA LEU A 168 13.05 12.81 -4.56
C LEU A 168 12.44 13.81 -3.58
N LEU A 169 13.07 14.96 -3.39
CA LEU A 169 12.54 16.04 -2.54
C LEU A 169 11.22 16.57 -3.10
N LEU A 170 11.12 16.78 -4.40
CA LEU A 170 9.88 17.19 -5.06
C LEU A 170 8.78 16.13 -4.87
N GLY A 171 9.09 14.84 -5.07
CA GLY A 171 8.15 13.73 -4.83
C GLY A 171 7.68 13.68 -3.38
N PHE A 172 8.57 13.87 -2.42
CA PHE A 172 8.21 13.93 -1.00
C PHE A 172 7.32 15.14 -0.69
N THR A 173 7.64 16.31 -1.25
CA THR A 173 6.83 17.53 -1.08
C THR A 173 5.42 17.33 -1.66
N LEU A 174 5.32 16.78 -2.87
CA LEU A 174 4.03 16.46 -3.50
C LEU A 174 3.24 15.44 -2.67
N MET A 175 3.91 14.46 -2.07
CA MET A 175 3.29 13.51 -1.14
C MET A 175 2.68 14.25 0.05
N LEU A 176 3.41 15.14 0.72
CA LEU A 176 2.92 15.91 1.86
C LEU A 176 1.73 16.79 1.48
N VAL A 177 1.80 17.46 0.34
CA VAL A 177 0.69 18.28 -0.19
C VAL A 177 -0.52 17.39 -0.46
N GLY A 178 -0.35 16.24 -1.09
CA GLY A 178 -1.42 15.29 -1.37
C GLY A 178 -2.09 14.75 -0.11
N ILE A 179 -1.30 14.36 0.89
CA ILE A 179 -1.80 13.90 2.19
C ILE A 179 -2.62 15.00 2.88
N THR A 180 -2.07 16.22 2.93
CA THR A 180 -2.73 17.36 3.56
C THR A 180 -4.05 17.69 2.86
N LEU A 181 -4.03 17.76 1.51
CA LEU A 181 -5.23 18.00 0.73
C LEU A 181 -6.28 16.91 0.96
N PHE A 182 -5.88 15.64 0.97
CA PHE A 182 -6.79 14.52 1.20
C PHE A 182 -7.39 14.55 2.61
N ALA A 183 -6.60 14.85 3.63
CA ALA A 183 -7.09 15.03 5.00
C ALA A 183 -8.07 16.20 5.11
N VAL A 184 -7.76 17.35 4.50
CA VAL A 184 -8.64 18.52 4.48
C VAL A 184 -9.96 18.23 3.77
N LEU A 185 -9.93 17.49 2.65
CA LEU A 185 -11.14 17.06 1.96
C LEU A 185 -12.02 16.16 2.84
N GLN A 186 -11.42 15.23 3.58
CA GLN A 186 -12.14 14.39 4.54
C GLN A 186 -12.78 15.21 5.68
N LEU A 187 -12.07 16.19 6.21
CA LEU A 187 -12.58 17.09 7.26
C LEU A 187 -13.73 17.98 6.77
N ARG A 188 -13.69 18.41 5.50
CA ARG A 188 -14.75 19.24 4.89
C ARG A 188 -15.97 18.44 4.44
N GLY A 189 -15.87 17.10 4.38
CA GLY A 189 -16.88 16.20 3.88
C GLY A 189 -16.65 15.86 2.40
N ILE A 190 -16.47 14.56 2.14
CA ILE A 190 -16.24 14.04 0.79
C ILE A 190 -17.57 13.90 0.04
N GLY A 191 -18.67 13.64 0.77
CA GLY A 191 -19.98 13.31 0.21
C GLY A 191 -20.52 14.38 -0.74
N ALA A 192 -20.54 15.65 -0.32
CA ALA A 192 -21.04 16.73 -1.15
C ALA A 192 -20.25 16.93 -2.44
N GLY A 193 -18.92 16.73 -2.39
CA GLY A 193 -18.06 16.76 -3.57
C GLY A 193 -18.34 15.61 -4.54
N THR A 194 -18.41 14.40 -4.00
CA THR A 194 -18.70 13.16 -4.75
C THR A 194 -20.04 13.27 -5.49
N ILE A 195 -21.12 13.68 -4.80
CA ILE A 195 -22.43 13.83 -5.40
C ILE A 195 -22.43 14.88 -6.51
N ARG A 196 -21.75 16.01 -6.32
CA ARG A 196 -21.64 17.04 -7.36
C ARG A 196 -20.96 16.51 -8.62
N VAL A 197 -19.92 15.70 -8.49
CA VAL A 197 -19.22 15.05 -9.60
C VAL A 197 -20.14 14.02 -10.27
N LEU A 198 -20.82 13.17 -9.49
CA LEU A 198 -21.71 12.13 -10.02
C LEU A 198 -22.91 12.73 -10.78
N ARG A 199 -23.49 13.84 -10.27
CA ARG A 199 -24.53 14.60 -11.00
C ARG A 199 -24.00 15.15 -12.33
N ARG A 200 -22.77 15.66 -12.39
CA ARG A 200 -22.16 16.11 -13.64
C ARG A 200 -21.94 14.97 -14.64
N LEU A 201 -21.66 13.75 -14.14
CA LEU A 201 -21.53 12.54 -14.95
C LEU A 201 -22.87 11.95 -15.38
N ARG A 202 -24.00 12.61 -15.06
CA ARG A 202 -25.39 12.19 -15.39
C ARG A 202 -25.72 10.77 -14.92
N ILE A 203 -25.29 10.42 -13.70
CA ILE A 203 -25.65 9.15 -13.08
C ILE A 203 -27.13 9.17 -12.72
N PRO A 204 -27.90 8.06 -12.95
CA PRO A 204 -29.33 7.99 -12.65
C PRO A 204 -29.65 8.30 -11.18
N ASP A 205 -30.74 9.04 -10.92
CA ASP A 205 -31.11 9.55 -9.59
C ASP A 205 -31.26 8.43 -8.55
N ARG A 206 -31.71 7.24 -8.93
CA ARG A 206 -31.82 6.07 -8.03
C ARG A 206 -30.50 5.69 -7.36
N TRP A 207 -29.37 5.84 -8.10
CA TRP A 207 -28.03 5.60 -7.56
C TRP A 207 -27.52 6.78 -6.75
N LEU A 208 -27.89 8.00 -7.15
CA LEU A 208 -27.51 9.22 -6.45
C LEU A 208 -28.07 9.22 -5.02
N VAL A 209 -29.35 8.89 -4.83
CA VAL A 209 -29.99 8.83 -3.49
C VAL A 209 -29.27 7.85 -2.56
N MET A 210 -28.95 6.64 -3.08
CA MET A 210 -28.25 5.63 -2.30
C MET A 210 -26.83 6.06 -1.94
N ILE A 211 -26.10 6.67 -2.87
CA ILE A 211 -24.73 7.15 -2.65
C ILE A 211 -24.75 8.38 -1.72
N GLU A 212 -25.79 9.21 -1.80
CA GLU A 212 -25.95 10.40 -0.96
C GLU A 212 -26.10 10.01 0.50
N SER A 213 -27.02 9.08 0.84
CA SER A 213 -27.18 8.59 2.20
C SER A 213 -25.89 7.97 2.76
N LEU A 214 -25.26 7.08 1.98
CA LEU A 214 -23.98 6.47 2.36
C LEU A 214 -22.88 7.52 2.60
N SER A 215 -22.82 8.55 1.77
CA SER A 215 -21.83 9.61 1.86
C SER A 215 -21.99 10.46 3.13
N TYR A 216 -23.23 10.75 3.55
CA TYR A 216 -23.51 11.47 4.79
C TYR A 216 -23.07 10.66 6.01
N ASP A 217 -23.36 9.36 6.05
CA ASP A 217 -22.94 8.49 7.13
C ASP A 217 -21.41 8.36 7.20
N VAL A 218 -20.75 8.24 6.05
CA VAL A 218 -19.27 8.22 5.97
C VAL A 218 -18.69 9.52 6.50
N ASP A 219 -19.22 10.67 6.08
CA ASP A 219 -18.76 11.99 6.53
C ASP A 219 -19.01 12.20 8.05
N ALA A 220 -20.09 11.63 8.59
CA ALA A 220 -20.37 11.65 10.02
C ALA A 220 -19.33 10.83 10.81
N HIS A 221 -19.02 9.61 10.36
CA HIS A 221 -17.99 8.77 10.98
C HIS A 221 -16.59 9.38 10.90
N LEU A 222 -16.24 10.02 9.77
CA LEU A 222 -14.94 10.71 9.62
C LEU A 222 -14.84 11.92 10.56
N ARG A 223 -15.89 12.72 10.68
CA ARG A 223 -15.91 13.86 11.60
C ARG A 223 -15.79 13.43 13.06
N ASP A 224 -16.50 12.36 13.46
CA ASP A 224 -16.37 11.78 14.80
C ASP A 224 -14.93 11.33 15.05
N PHE A 225 -14.34 10.59 14.11
CA PHE A 225 -12.97 10.10 14.24
C PHE A 225 -11.95 11.24 14.43
N TYR A 226 -12.00 12.27 13.59
CA TYR A 226 -10.99 13.33 13.63
C TYR A 226 -11.21 14.33 14.77
N ARG A 227 -12.46 14.55 15.23
CA ARG A 227 -12.77 15.56 16.25
C ARG A 227 -12.89 14.99 17.66
N ALA A 228 -13.55 13.85 17.80
CA ALA A 228 -13.83 13.25 19.10
C ALA A 228 -12.85 12.15 19.50
N ARG A 229 -12.15 11.54 18.51
CA ARG A 229 -11.33 10.35 18.74
C ARG A 229 -9.86 10.55 18.36
N THR A 230 -9.29 11.72 18.65
CA THR A 230 -7.88 12.05 18.36
C THR A 230 -6.90 11.06 18.99
N GLY A 231 -7.22 10.50 20.17
CA GLY A 231 -6.42 9.43 20.78
C GLY A 231 -6.33 8.17 19.93
N ASP A 232 -7.39 7.82 19.21
CA ASP A 232 -7.39 6.68 18.31
C ASP A 232 -6.59 6.98 17.02
N LEU A 233 -6.61 8.23 16.53
CA LEU A 233 -5.75 8.67 15.44
C LEU A 233 -4.28 8.50 15.82
N ILE A 234 -3.86 8.95 17.00
CA ILE A 234 -2.49 8.81 17.50
C ILE A 234 -2.10 7.32 17.62
N ARG A 235 -2.99 6.48 18.15
CA ARG A 235 -2.78 5.03 18.25
C ARG A 235 -2.66 4.38 16.88
N SER A 236 -3.49 4.80 15.92
CA SER A 236 -3.42 4.33 14.53
C SER A 236 -2.07 4.68 13.89
N VAL A 237 -1.62 5.92 14.03
CA VAL A 237 -0.30 6.39 13.57
C VAL A 237 0.82 5.60 14.25
N GLY A 238 0.76 5.42 15.57
CA GLY A 238 1.75 4.65 16.33
C GLY A 238 1.83 3.19 15.88
N ALA A 239 0.69 2.54 15.63
CA ALA A 239 0.64 1.17 15.14
C ALA A 239 1.33 1.05 13.77
N HIS A 240 1.08 1.98 12.82
CA HIS A 240 1.78 1.98 11.53
C HIS A 240 3.28 2.21 11.70
N LEU A 241 3.70 3.13 12.57
CA LEU A 241 5.12 3.37 12.85
C LEU A 241 5.80 2.12 13.44
N CYS A 242 5.14 1.37 14.32
CA CYS A 242 5.64 0.08 14.81
C CYS A 242 5.81 -0.92 13.64
N GLY A 243 4.85 -1.01 12.74
CA GLY A 243 4.95 -1.84 11.53
C GLY A 243 6.16 -1.45 10.67
N PHE A 244 6.36 -0.16 10.40
CA PHE A 244 7.52 0.33 9.62
C PHE A 244 8.84 0.09 10.33
N SER A 245 8.87 0.17 11.65
CA SER A 245 10.06 -0.20 12.46
C SER A 245 10.39 -1.69 12.32
N CYS A 246 9.38 -2.56 12.21
CA CYS A 246 9.61 -3.97 11.88
C CYS A 246 10.20 -4.13 10.46
N GLY A 247 9.80 -3.31 9.48
CA GLY A 247 10.41 -3.28 8.15
C GLY A 247 11.90 -2.89 8.20
N ALA A 248 12.23 -1.83 8.95
CA ALA A 248 13.64 -1.48 9.18
C ALA A 248 14.40 -2.60 9.91
N PHE A 249 13.77 -3.30 10.84
CA PHE A 249 14.37 -4.45 11.50
C PHE A 249 14.64 -5.61 10.54
N GLN A 250 13.76 -5.85 9.55
CA GLN A 250 14.04 -6.82 8.48
C GLN A 250 15.29 -6.46 7.69
N ILE A 251 15.45 -5.17 7.31
CA ILE A 251 16.66 -4.67 6.64
C ILE A 251 17.89 -4.88 7.52
N LEU A 252 17.79 -4.58 8.82
CA LEU A 252 18.87 -4.78 9.78
C LEU A 252 19.33 -6.24 9.84
N LEU A 253 18.40 -7.19 9.91
CA LEU A 253 18.69 -8.62 9.90
C LEU A 253 19.34 -9.04 8.58
N LEU A 254 18.76 -8.64 7.46
CA LEU A 254 19.27 -9.00 6.13
C LEU A 254 20.69 -8.47 5.91
N THR A 255 20.97 -7.21 6.25
CA THR A 255 22.33 -6.66 6.13
C THR A 255 23.30 -7.36 7.06
N GLY A 256 22.88 -7.72 8.27
CA GLY A 256 23.69 -8.51 9.20
C GLY A 256 24.04 -9.90 8.65
N TRP A 257 23.06 -10.64 8.12
CA TRP A 257 23.30 -11.98 7.53
C TRP A 257 24.13 -11.94 6.25
N LEU A 258 24.07 -10.82 5.52
CA LEU A 258 24.95 -10.59 4.36
C LEU A 258 26.37 -10.16 4.72
N GLY A 259 26.68 -10.04 6.02
CA GLY A 259 28.03 -9.66 6.50
C GLY A 259 28.34 -8.17 6.39
N LEU A 260 27.32 -7.31 6.18
CA LEU A 260 27.47 -5.86 6.10
C LEU A 260 27.42 -5.16 7.48
N GLY A 261 27.20 -5.93 8.55
CA GLY A 261 27.01 -5.45 9.91
C GLY A 261 25.57 -5.04 10.22
N PHE A 262 25.32 -4.85 11.52
CA PHE A 262 24.00 -4.47 12.04
C PHE A 262 23.97 -2.94 12.29
N ASP A 263 23.77 -2.15 11.23
CA ASP A 263 23.68 -0.68 11.31
C ASP A 263 22.20 -0.23 11.28
N LEU A 264 21.66 0.08 12.45
CA LEU A 264 20.26 0.51 12.60
C LEU A 264 19.99 1.82 11.84
N ARG A 265 20.95 2.74 11.76
CA ARG A 265 20.75 4.00 11.01
C ARG A 265 20.63 3.71 9.52
N ALA A 266 21.52 2.87 8.99
CA ALA A 266 21.45 2.44 7.60
C ALA A 266 20.12 1.70 7.31
N ALA A 267 19.69 0.79 8.20
CA ALA A 267 18.44 0.05 8.06
C ALA A 267 17.21 0.98 8.02
N LEU A 268 17.13 1.96 8.94
CA LEU A 268 16.07 2.99 8.95
C LEU A 268 16.08 3.81 7.66
N GLY A 269 17.25 4.24 7.20
CA GLY A 269 17.39 5.01 5.96
C GLY A 269 16.99 4.22 4.71
N ILE A 270 17.40 2.95 4.62
CA ILE A 270 17.07 2.07 3.49
C ILE A 270 15.55 1.82 3.43
N GLU A 271 14.92 1.56 4.57
CA GLU A 271 13.47 1.35 4.64
C GLU A 271 12.71 2.63 4.29
N ALA A 272 13.08 3.76 4.88
CA ALA A 272 12.47 5.07 4.59
C ALA A 272 12.59 5.45 3.10
N PHE A 273 13.76 5.22 2.50
CA PHE A 273 13.97 5.45 1.08
C PHE A 273 13.15 4.51 0.21
N SER A 274 13.03 3.24 0.60
CA SER A 274 12.19 2.26 -0.10
C SER A 274 10.71 2.68 -0.09
N MET A 275 10.22 3.23 1.04
CA MET A 275 8.86 3.80 1.12
C MET A 275 8.67 5.00 0.20
N LEU A 276 9.65 5.90 0.13
CA LEU A 276 9.61 7.05 -0.78
C LEU A 276 9.57 6.61 -2.24
N ILE A 277 10.40 5.63 -2.63
CA ILE A 277 10.38 5.05 -3.98
C ILE A 277 9.04 4.36 -4.27
N SER A 278 8.48 3.63 -3.32
CA SER A 278 7.17 2.98 -3.47
C SER A 278 6.05 3.99 -3.71
N PHE A 279 6.10 5.14 -3.03
CA PHE A 279 5.15 6.22 -3.26
C PHE A 279 5.27 6.81 -4.67
N VAL A 280 6.49 7.09 -5.14
CA VAL A 280 6.72 7.64 -6.49
C VAL A 280 6.35 6.62 -7.58
N SER A 281 6.54 5.33 -7.32
CA SER A 281 6.29 4.24 -8.27
C SER A 281 4.88 3.64 -8.21
N PHE A 282 3.95 4.20 -7.41
CA PHE A 282 2.62 3.61 -7.21
C PHE A 282 1.82 3.39 -8.50
N ALA A 283 2.08 4.19 -9.54
CA ALA A 283 1.44 4.06 -10.85
C ALA A 283 2.01 2.93 -11.73
N ILE A 284 3.14 2.32 -11.32
CA ILE A 284 3.81 1.26 -12.07
C ILE A 284 3.26 -0.08 -11.58
N PRO A 285 2.64 -0.91 -12.46
CA PRO A 285 2.10 -2.20 -12.07
C PRO A 285 3.15 -3.08 -11.39
N ALA A 286 2.83 -3.63 -10.21
CA ALA A 286 3.68 -4.44 -9.35
C ALA A 286 5.02 -3.76 -8.97
N SER A 287 5.26 -2.50 -9.34
CA SER A 287 6.52 -1.73 -9.13
C SER A 287 7.79 -2.52 -9.49
N LEU A 288 7.67 -3.44 -10.47
CA LEU A 288 8.76 -4.34 -10.91
C LEU A 288 9.98 -3.54 -11.35
N GLY A 289 11.14 -3.92 -10.86
CA GLY A 289 12.43 -3.30 -11.17
C GLY A 289 12.65 -1.94 -10.49
N VAL A 290 11.60 -1.17 -10.21
CA VAL A 290 11.73 0.16 -9.60
C VAL A 290 12.06 0.06 -8.12
N GLN A 291 11.44 -0.86 -7.39
CA GLN A 291 11.75 -1.09 -5.98
C GLN A 291 13.16 -1.68 -5.80
N GLU A 292 13.55 -2.62 -6.65
CA GLU A 292 14.89 -3.19 -6.64
C GLU A 292 15.93 -2.13 -7.04
N GLY A 293 15.64 -1.33 -8.06
CA GLY A 293 16.48 -0.19 -8.45
C GLY A 293 16.62 0.85 -7.35
N GLY A 294 15.54 1.13 -6.62
CA GLY A 294 15.56 2.00 -5.44
C GLY A 294 16.48 1.46 -4.34
N LYS A 295 16.41 0.15 -4.06
CA LYS A 295 17.31 -0.49 -3.11
C LYS A 295 18.78 -0.43 -3.57
N VAL A 296 19.04 -0.71 -4.83
CA VAL A 296 20.41 -0.57 -5.40
C VAL A 296 20.91 0.87 -5.27
N LEU A 297 20.04 1.85 -5.52
CA LEU A 297 20.40 3.26 -5.41
C LEU A 297 20.75 3.66 -3.98
N ILE A 298 19.93 3.29 -2.99
CA ILE A 298 20.21 3.65 -1.59
C ILE A 298 21.43 2.91 -1.03
N PHE A 299 21.62 1.63 -1.38
CA PHE A 299 22.81 0.88 -1.00
C PHE A 299 24.08 1.53 -1.57
N TRP A 300 24.03 1.88 -2.88
CA TRP A 300 25.13 2.61 -3.50
C TRP A 300 25.41 3.95 -2.83
N ALA A 301 24.37 4.73 -2.52
CA ALA A 301 24.50 6.03 -1.85
C ALA A 301 25.09 5.92 -0.43
N LEU A 302 24.96 4.76 0.22
CA LEU A 302 25.53 4.43 1.52
C LEU A 302 26.89 3.72 1.42
N GLY A 303 27.43 3.53 0.21
CA GLY A 303 28.69 2.80 -0.01
C GLY A 303 28.59 1.29 0.17
N LEU A 304 27.38 0.72 0.11
CA LEU A 304 27.12 -0.71 0.29
C LEU A 304 27.10 -1.46 -1.06
N PRO A 305 27.40 -2.77 -1.08
CA PRO A 305 27.46 -3.58 -2.30
C PRO A 305 26.11 -3.65 -3.04
N ARG A 306 26.12 -3.49 -4.36
CA ARG A 306 24.92 -3.61 -5.22
C ARG A 306 24.33 -5.01 -5.22
N ALA A 307 25.18 -6.05 -5.15
CA ALA A 307 24.73 -7.45 -5.08
C ALA A 307 23.88 -7.70 -3.84
N ALA A 308 24.29 -7.17 -2.68
CA ALA A 308 23.51 -7.27 -1.44
C ALA A 308 22.15 -6.54 -1.55
N ALA A 309 22.12 -5.37 -2.20
CA ALA A 309 20.84 -4.67 -2.47
C ALA A 309 19.88 -5.53 -3.29
N MET A 310 20.40 -6.20 -4.33
CA MET A 310 19.60 -7.11 -5.16
C MET A 310 19.14 -8.34 -4.37
N ALA A 311 19.99 -8.95 -3.54
CA ALA A 311 19.63 -10.07 -2.68
C ALA A 311 18.51 -9.70 -1.70
N VAL A 312 18.59 -8.52 -1.08
CA VAL A 312 17.53 -7.95 -0.22
C VAL A 312 16.24 -7.74 -1.04
N GLY A 313 16.32 -7.15 -2.22
CA GLY A 313 15.18 -6.91 -3.10
C GLY A 313 14.49 -8.23 -3.52
N ILE A 314 15.27 -9.24 -3.90
CA ILE A 314 14.75 -10.56 -4.29
C ILE A 314 14.12 -11.27 -3.07
N THR A 315 14.73 -11.17 -1.89
CA THR A 315 14.16 -11.74 -0.65
C THR A 315 12.77 -11.16 -0.37
N PHE A 316 12.60 -9.83 -0.43
CA PHE A 316 11.28 -9.21 -0.28
C PHE A 316 10.31 -9.59 -1.40
N ARG A 317 10.79 -9.78 -2.62
CA ARG A 317 9.94 -10.25 -3.72
C ARG A 317 9.41 -11.66 -3.48
N LEU A 318 10.26 -12.57 -2.99
CA LEU A 318 9.85 -13.94 -2.65
C LEU A 318 8.82 -13.97 -1.53
N THR A 319 9.04 -13.19 -0.45
CA THR A 319 8.08 -13.11 0.66
C THR A 319 6.75 -12.46 0.22
N SER A 320 6.78 -11.43 -0.63
CA SER A 320 5.58 -10.82 -1.22
C SER A 320 4.77 -11.83 -2.05
N LEU A 321 5.41 -12.64 -2.90
CA LEU A 321 4.72 -13.68 -3.69
C LEU A 321 4.02 -14.70 -2.80
N ILE A 322 4.66 -15.12 -1.69
CA ILE A 322 4.04 -16.03 -0.71
C ILE A 322 2.84 -15.36 -0.04
N LYS A 323 2.96 -14.09 0.36
CA LYS A 323 1.85 -13.32 0.96
C LYS A 323 0.69 -13.16 -0.01
N ILE A 324 0.96 -12.87 -1.28
CA ILE A 324 -0.08 -12.80 -2.32
C ILE A 324 -0.82 -14.13 -2.44
N ALA A 325 -0.10 -15.26 -2.51
CA ALA A 325 -0.72 -16.57 -2.58
C ALA A 325 -1.62 -16.85 -1.37
N VAL A 326 -1.13 -16.61 -0.15
CA VAL A 326 -1.91 -16.75 1.09
C VAL A 326 -3.13 -15.82 1.07
N GLY A 327 -2.97 -14.56 0.69
CA GLY A 327 -4.06 -13.58 0.65
C GLY A 327 -5.14 -13.94 -0.37
N LEU A 328 -4.78 -14.48 -1.55
CA LEU A 328 -5.75 -14.95 -2.55
C LEU A 328 -6.52 -16.18 -2.06
N ILE A 329 -5.85 -17.13 -1.41
CA ILE A 329 -6.53 -18.29 -0.77
C ILE A 329 -7.54 -17.79 0.26
N VAL A 330 -7.12 -16.87 1.13
CA VAL A 330 -7.99 -16.27 2.14
C VAL A 330 -9.16 -15.53 1.49
N PHE A 331 -8.94 -14.80 0.41
CA PHE A 331 -10.00 -14.11 -0.33
C PHE A 331 -11.09 -15.10 -0.78
N VAL A 332 -10.72 -16.19 -1.42
CA VAL A 332 -11.66 -17.23 -1.87
C VAL A 332 -12.45 -17.82 -0.68
N LEU A 333 -11.76 -18.17 0.40
CA LEU A 333 -12.39 -18.74 1.61
C LEU A 333 -13.38 -17.75 2.27
N LEU A 334 -13.03 -16.47 2.31
CA LEU A 334 -13.88 -15.44 2.90
C LEU A 334 -15.08 -15.10 2.00
N GLN A 335 -14.91 -15.14 0.68
CA GLN A 335 -15.98 -14.89 -0.29
C GLN A 335 -17.06 -15.98 -0.22
N HIS A 336 -16.69 -17.26 -0.15
CA HIS A 336 -17.63 -18.35 0.05
C HIS A 336 -18.48 -18.16 1.31
N ARG A 337 -17.86 -17.83 2.44
CA ARG A 337 -18.57 -17.57 3.70
C ARG A 337 -19.47 -16.33 3.67
N ALA A 338 -19.15 -15.33 2.84
CA ALA A 338 -19.99 -14.13 2.68
C ALA A 338 -21.23 -14.36 1.81
N LEU A 339 -21.17 -15.32 0.90
CA LEU A 339 -22.31 -15.73 0.05
C LEU A 339 -23.33 -16.57 0.82
N ASP A 340 -22.90 -17.29 1.87
CA ASP A 340 -23.75 -18.14 2.72
C ASP A 340 -24.54 -17.34 3.78
N LEU A 341 -24.32 -16.04 3.92
CA LEU A 341 -25.08 -15.20 4.83
C LEU A 341 -26.47 -14.91 4.23
N PRO A 342 -27.57 -15.07 5.01
CA PRO A 342 -28.90 -14.71 4.53
C PRO A 342 -28.91 -13.23 4.09
N LYS A 343 -29.49 -12.97 2.91
CA LYS A 343 -29.69 -11.59 2.46
C LYS A 343 -30.47 -10.84 3.52
N PRO A 344 -30.05 -9.60 3.89
CA PRO A 344 -30.86 -8.79 4.79
C PRO A 344 -32.26 -8.70 4.22
N ALA A 345 -33.27 -8.98 5.05
CA ALA A 345 -34.67 -8.82 4.68
C ALA A 345 -34.86 -7.39 4.16
N GLU A 346 -35.25 -7.29 2.89
CA GLU A 346 -35.68 -6.02 2.29
C GLU A 346 -36.93 -5.58 3.05
N GLY A 347 -36.75 -4.65 4.00
CA GLY A 347 -37.83 -3.96 4.68
C GLY A 347 -37.98 -2.54 4.15
#